data_204d491fa33578f495cdf60ac3c60997
#
_entry.id   204d491fa33578f495cdf60ac3c60997
#
_cell.length_a   1.000
_cell.length_b   1.000
_cell.length_c   1.000
_cell.angle_alpha   90.00
_cell.angle_beta   90.00
_cell.angle_gamma   90.00
#
_symmetry.space_group_name_H-M   'P 1'
#
loop_
_entity.id
_entity.type
_entity.pdbx_description
1 polymer ?
#
loop_
_entity_poly.entity_id
_entity_poly.type
_entity_poly.pdbx_seq_one_letter_code
_entity_poly.pdbx_strand_id
1 'polypeptide(L)'
;MRVYHERLRVPFSWWLLGLVTMLLLATEVVAGYALLIAVAIYVVLVGLVAAMLWSWSRPTVLVTEVELRAGPARLPLAAVGEVSALDEAQTRSLRGPRGDPAAFLLLRPYLRQAVYIEVATPGAQTRARRRLRGFRLRAEMTRPATDSPYWLVCTRHPAGLVAAINGARATAQTDGATMG
;
A
#
# COMPACT_ATOMS: atom_id res chain seq x y z
N MET A 1 4.58 20.97 -6.77
CA MET A 1 4.98 21.08 -5.34
C MET A 1 4.50 19.83 -4.58
N ARG A 2 5.09 19.42 -3.43
CA ARG A 2 4.60 18.28 -2.65
C ARG A 2 3.54 18.77 -1.68
N VAL A 3 2.32 18.22 -1.77
CA VAL A 3 1.19 18.62 -0.90
C VAL A 3 1.11 17.72 0.33
N TYR A 4 1.43 16.43 0.17
CA TYR A 4 1.36 15.44 1.25
C TYR A 4 2.43 14.36 1.06
N HIS A 5 3.06 13.95 2.18
CA HIS A 5 4.04 12.87 2.17
C HIS A 5 3.96 12.06 3.46
N GLU A 6 3.62 10.79 3.33
CA GLU A 6 3.59 9.85 4.46
C GLU A 6 4.50 8.64 4.19
N ARG A 7 5.36 8.33 5.15
CA ARG A 7 6.15 7.09 5.17
C ARG A 7 5.44 6.05 6.03
N LEU A 8 5.11 4.91 5.44
CA LEU A 8 4.49 3.78 6.11
C LEU A 8 5.55 2.96 6.86
N ARG A 9 6.10 3.52 7.94
CA ARG A 9 7.11 2.82 8.74
C ARG A 9 6.48 1.71 9.56
N VAL A 10 7.18 0.57 9.66
CA VAL A 10 6.83 -0.51 10.57
C VAL A 10 7.00 -0.04 12.02
N PRO A 11 6.02 -0.21 12.91
CA PRO A 11 6.13 0.17 14.32
C PRO A 11 7.20 -0.66 15.02
N PHE A 12 7.84 -0.08 16.04
CA PHE A 12 8.93 -0.73 16.78
C PHE A 12 8.53 -2.07 17.40
N SER A 13 7.27 -2.23 17.81
CA SER A 13 6.75 -3.49 18.34
C SER A 13 6.90 -4.67 17.37
N TRP A 14 6.81 -4.44 16.05
CA TRP A 14 7.02 -5.48 15.05
C TRP A 14 8.48 -5.89 14.90
N TRP A 15 9.40 -4.94 15.11
CA TRP A 15 10.83 -5.24 15.15
C TRP A 15 11.16 -6.10 16.36
N LEU A 16 10.62 -5.75 17.54
CA LEU A 16 10.80 -6.53 18.77
C LEU A 16 10.18 -7.93 18.62
N LEU A 17 8.94 -8.02 18.12
CA LEU A 17 8.27 -9.29 17.90
C LEU A 17 9.05 -10.18 16.92
N GLY A 18 9.51 -9.62 15.81
CA GLY A 18 10.30 -10.35 14.81
C GLY A 18 11.63 -10.86 15.40
N LEU A 19 12.33 -10.02 16.19
CA LEU A 19 13.58 -10.40 16.83
C LEU A 19 13.36 -11.52 17.86
N VAL A 20 12.38 -11.40 18.73
CA VAL A 20 12.07 -12.42 19.76
C VAL A 20 11.67 -13.74 19.09
N THR A 21 10.80 -13.69 18.08
CA THR A 21 10.40 -14.90 17.35
C THR A 21 11.60 -15.58 16.69
N MET A 22 12.50 -14.81 16.06
CA MET A 22 13.70 -15.37 15.45
C MET A 22 14.66 -15.92 16.48
N LEU A 23 14.82 -15.28 17.63
CA LEU A 23 15.66 -15.78 18.72
C LEU A 23 15.16 -17.14 19.22
N LEU A 24 13.85 -17.28 19.43
CA LEU A 24 13.23 -18.54 19.86
C LEU A 24 13.38 -19.64 18.81
N LEU A 25 13.06 -19.35 17.55
CA LEU A 25 13.21 -20.34 16.46
C LEU A 25 14.66 -20.73 16.22
N ALA A 26 15.60 -19.79 16.35
CA ALA A 26 17.00 -20.07 16.14
C ALA A 26 17.57 -20.97 17.25
N THR A 27 17.09 -20.86 18.49
CA THR A 27 17.51 -21.77 19.59
C THR A 27 17.20 -23.23 19.29
N GLU A 28 16.06 -23.52 18.69
CA GLU A 28 15.69 -24.90 18.27
C GLU A 28 16.61 -25.45 17.19
N VAL A 29 16.96 -24.61 16.19
CA VAL A 29 17.81 -25.02 15.06
C VAL A 29 19.27 -25.17 15.48
N VAL A 30 19.74 -24.34 16.40
CA VAL A 30 21.17 -24.25 16.78
C VAL A 30 21.57 -25.30 17.82
N ALA A 31 20.62 -25.93 18.49
CA ALA A 31 20.88 -26.96 19.49
C ALA A 31 21.71 -28.13 18.87
N GLY A 32 22.95 -28.28 19.33
CA GLY A 32 23.87 -29.33 18.82
C GLY A 32 24.92 -28.89 17.79
N TYR A 33 24.92 -27.62 17.34
CA TYR A 33 25.96 -27.08 16.45
C TYR A 33 27.12 -26.47 17.24
N ALA A 34 28.31 -26.43 16.61
CA ALA A 34 29.44 -25.71 17.14
C ALA A 34 29.15 -24.20 17.22
N LEU A 35 29.70 -23.52 18.23
CA LEU A 35 29.44 -22.11 18.51
C LEU A 35 29.54 -21.17 17.29
N LEU A 36 30.55 -21.35 16.45
CA LEU A 36 30.74 -20.52 15.26
C LEU A 36 29.61 -20.67 14.24
N ILE A 37 29.13 -21.91 14.04
CA ILE A 37 28.01 -22.20 13.14
C ILE A 37 26.73 -21.61 13.72
N ALA A 38 26.52 -21.74 15.04
CA ALA A 38 25.41 -21.18 15.76
C ALA A 38 25.34 -19.66 15.56
N VAL A 39 26.43 -18.94 15.80
CA VAL A 39 26.52 -17.49 15.62
C VAL A 39 26.24 -17.10 14.16
N ALA A 40 26.79 -17.80 13.20
CA ALA A 40 26.53 -17.54 11.78
C ALA A 40 25.03 -17.67 11.43
N ILE A 41 24.35 -18.71 11.91
CA ILE A 41 22.91 -18.90 11.72
C ILE A 41 22.11 -17.73 12.33
N TYR A 42 22.42 -17.31 13.56
CA TYR A 42 21.75 -16.16 14.19
C TYR A 42 21.92 -14.88 13.39
N VAL A 43 23.15 -14.58 12.93
CA VAL A 43 23.44 -13.37 12.15
C VAL A 43 22.63 -13.37 10.84
N VAL A 44 22.58 -14.51 10.14
CA VAL A 44 21.83 -14.64 8.89
C VAL A 44 20.32 -14.46 9.13
N LEU A 45 19.75 -15.12 10.14
CA LEU A 45 18.32 -15.03 10.44
C LEU A 45 17.91 -13.62 10.87
N VAL A 46 18.67 -12.98 11.75
CA VAL A 46 18.42 -11.61 12.18
C VAL A 46 18.54 -10.64 11.00
N GLY A 47 19.57 -10.82 10.16
CA GLY A 47 19.76 -10.03 8.95
C GLY A 47 18.59 -10.16 7.96
N LEU A 48 18.06 -11.36 7.80
CA LEU A 48 16.94 -11.64 6.91
C LEU A 48 15.65 -10.98 7.40
N VAL A 49 15.35 -11.06 8.70
CA VAL A 49 14.20 -10.37 9.30
C VAL A 49 14.36 -8.86 9.21
N ALA A 50 15.55 -8.33 9.49
CA ALA A 50 15.81 -6.91 9.36
C ALA A 50 15.62 -6.42 7.92
N ALA A 51 16.11 -7.14 6.93
CA ALA A 51 15.93 -6.84 5.51
C ALA A 51 14.45 -6.88 5.10
N MET A 52 13.70 -7.86 5.58
CA MET A 52 12.26 -7.99 5.34
C MET A 52 11.48 -6.80 5.91
N LEU A 53 11.70 -6.48 7.19
CA LEU A 53 11.03 -5.35 7.87
C LEU A 53 11.43 -4.01 7.23
N TRP A 54 12.68 -3.86 6.82
CA TRP A 54 13.15 -2.70 6.08
C TRP A 54 12.42 -2.56 4.73
N SER A 55 12.30 -3.65 3.99
CA SER A 55 11.56 -3.67 2.72
C SER A 55 10.09 -3.26 2.91
N TRP A 56 9.46 -3.68 4.00
CA TRP A 56 8.09 -3.29 4.34
C TRP A 56 7.95 -1.82 4.76
N SER A 57 9.04 -1.19 5.21
CA SER A 57 9.06 0.21 5.61
C SER A 57 9.28 1.19 4.44
N ARG A 58 9.62 0.70 3.24
CA ARG A 58 9.95 1.55 2.07
C ARG A 58 8.75 2.25 1.42
N PRO A 59 7.54 1.66 1.32
CA PRO A 59 6.45 2.31 0.63
C PRO A 59 6.09 3.66 1.24
N THR A 60 5.89 4.62 0.34
CA THR A 60 5.49 5.98 0.66
C THR A 60 4.19 6.31 -0.05
N VAL A 61 3.36 7.12 0.58
CA VAL A 61 2.21 7.78 -0.05
C VAL A 61 2.58 9.23 -0.25
N LEU A 62 2.50 9.70 -1.47
CA LEU A 62 2.85 11.05 -1.88
C LEU A 62 1.73 11.64 -2.73
N VAL A 63 1.24 12.82 -2.35
CA VAL A 63 0.31 13.62 -3.17
C VAL A 63 1.07 14.82 -3.69
N THR A 64 1.07 14.98 -5.00
CA THR A 64 1.57 16.17 -5.70
C THR A 64 0.40 16.89 -6.36
N GLU A 65 0.64 18.04 -6.96
CA GLU A 65 -0.39 18.80 -7.69
C GLU A 65 -0.90 18.09 -8.95
N VAL A 66 -0.19 17.08 -9.44
CA VAL A 66 -0.49 16.39 -10.70
C VAL A 66 -0.88 14.93 -10.50
N GLU A 67 -0.27 14.25 -9.52
CA GLU A 67 -0.43 12.80 -9.35
C GLU A 67 -0.44 12.38 -7.87
N LEU A 68 -1.15 11.29 -7.60
CA LEU A 68 -1.07 10.51 -6.38
C LEU A 68 -0.14 9.33 -6.61
N ARG A 69 0.87 9.17 -5.75
CA ARG A 69 1.76 8.00 -5.73
C ARG A 69 1.49 7.18 -4.48
N ALA A 70 1.28 5.89 -4.66
CA ALA A 70 1.11 4.93 -3.57
C ALA A 70 2.06 3.74 -3.79
N GLY A 71 3.22 3.75 -3.13
CA GLY A 71 4.30 2.82 -3.40
C GLY A 71 4.81 2.93 -4.84
N PRO A 72 4.78 1.84 -5.65
CA PRO A 72 5.21 1.86 -7.05
C PRO A 72 4.15 2.43 -8.01
N ALA A 73 2.89 2.52 -7.58
CA ALA A 73 1.78 2.93 -8.42
C ALA A 73 1.61 4.45 -8.46
N ARG A 74 1.15 4.95 -9.61
CA ARG A 74 0.89 6.37 -9.86
C ARG A 74 -0.50 6.53 -10.45
N LEU A 75 -1.25 7.49 -9.94
CA LEU A 75 -2.58 7.85 -10.41
C LEU A 75 -2.62 9.36 -10.66
N PRO A 76 -2.86 9.80 -11.91
CA PRO A 76 -3.09 11.22 -12.20
C PRO A 76 -4.29 11.74 -11.38
N LEU A 77 -4.19 12.95 -10.82
CA LEU A 77 -5.29 13.54 -10.04
C LEU A 77 -6.56 13.75 -10.87
N ALA A 78 -6.42 13.93 -12.18
CA ALA A 78 -7.55 14.01 -13.12
C ALA A 78 -8.35 12.69 -13.22
N ALA A 79 -7.72 11.55 -12.89
CA ALA A 79 -8.37 10.24 -12.87
C ALA A 79 -8.90 9.85 -11.47
N VAL A 80 -8.75 10.72 -10.48
CA VAL A 80 -9.26 10.48 -9.12
C VAL A 80 -10.73 10.89 -9.06
N GLY A 81 -11.61 9.94 -8.75
CA GLY A 81 -13.03 10.14 -8.51
C GLY A 81 -13.36 10.51 -7.07
N GLU A 82 -14.30 9.79 -6.47
CA GLU A 82 -14.65 9.95 -5.06
C GLU A 82 -13.54 9.46 -4.15
N VAL A 83 -13.29 10.21 -3.06
CA VAL A 83 -12.26 9.87 -2.07
C VAL A 83 -12.91 9.86 -0.69
N SER A 84 -12.84 8.73 0.01
CA SER A 84 -13.42 8.58 1.33
C SER A 84 -12.47 7.90 2.32
N ALA A 85 -12.48 8.39 3.55
CA ALA A 85 -11.76 7.75 4.64
C ALA A 85 -12.57 6.55 5.15
N LEU A 86 -11.93 5.40 5.30
CA LEU A 86 -12.55 4.18 5.77
C LEU A 86 -12.10 3.88 7.20
N ASP A 87 -13.04 3.42 8.01
CA ASP A 87 -12.76 2.85 9.31
C ASP A 87 -12.18 1.42 9.22
N GLU A 88 -11.86 0.83 10.37
CA GLU A 88 -11.29 -0.52 10.42
C GLU A 88 -12.25 -1.59 9.88
N ALA A 89 -13.55 -1.49 10.17
CA ALA A 89 -14.54 -2.46 9.75
C ALA A 89 -14.79 -2.41 8.24
N GLN A 90 -14.90 -1.21 7.69
CA GLN A 90 -15.03 -0.96 6.26
C GLN A 90 -13.78 -1.42 5.50
N THR A 91 -12.59 -1.07 6.02
CA THR A 91 -11.32 -1.51 5.44
C THR A 91 -11.22 -3.03 5.42
N ARG A 92 -11.58 -3.72 6.50
CA ARG A 92 -11.58 -5.19 6.59
C ARG A 92 -12.56 -5.81 5.59
N SER A 93 -13.74 -5.24 5.42
CA SER A 93 -14.76 -5.69 4.47
C SER A 93 -14.27 -5.61 3.02
N LEU A 94 -13.64 -4.50 2.63
CA LEU A 94 -13.10 -4.29 1.28
C LEU A 94 -11.79 -5.05 1.02
N ARG A 95 -11.05 -5.43 2.06
CA ARG A 95 -9.89 -6.34 1.94
C ARG A 95 -10.29 -7.80 1.74
N GLY A 96 -11.52 -8.15 2.09
CA GLY A 96 -12.06 -9.51 2.09
C GLY A 96 -13.20 -9.69 1.09
N PRO A 97 -14.37 -10.18 1.56
CA PRO A 97 -15.43 -10.69 0.68
C PRO A 97 -16.12 -9.64 -0.20
N ARG A 98 -15.99 -8.35 0.13
CA ARG A 98 -16.57 -7.26 -0.66
C ARG A 98 -15.54 -6.56 -1.58
N GLY A 99 -14.28 -6.97 -1.52
CA GLY A 99 -13.22 -6.40 -2.36
C GLY A 99 -13.33 -6.86 -3.81
N ASP A 100 -13.04 -5.95 -4.75
CA ASP A 100 -12.88 -6.30 -6.15
C ASP A 100 -11.45 -6.83 -6.38
N PRO A 101 -11.28 -8.02 -6.96
CA PRO A 101 -9.95 -8.56 -7.28
C PRO A 101 -9.14 -7.69 -8.24
N ALA A 102 -9.79 -6.79 -9.00
CA ALA A 102 -9.12 -5.84 -9.90
C ALA A 102 -8.70 -4.54 -9.22
N ALA A 103 -9.06 -4.32 -7.94
CA ALA A 103 -8.69 -3.13 -7.19
C ALA A 103 -7.18 -3.08 -6.90
N PHE A 104 -6.62 -1.87 -6.86
CA PHE A 104 -5.26 -1.67 -6.39
C PHE A 104 -5.24 -1.59 -4.86
N LEU A 105 -4.50 -2.51 -4.23
CA LEU A 105 -4.45 -2.63 -2.78
C LEU A 105 -3.04 -2.33 -2.27
N LEU A 106 -2.84 -1.16 -1.64
CA LEU A 106 -1.64 -0.88 -0.84
C LEU A 106 -1.94 -1.15 0.63
N LEU A 107 -1.87 -2.43 1.01
CA LEU A 107 -2.21 -2.89 2.35
C LEU A 107 -0.97 -3.10 3.20
N ARG A 108 -1.07 -2.73 4.50
CA ARG A 108 -0.05 -3.00 5.51
C ARG A 108 -0.71 -3.65 6.72
N PRO A 109 -0.18 -4.79 7.23
CA PRO A 109 -0.82 -5.54 8.32
C PRO A 109 -0.88 -4.75 9.64
N TYR A 110 0.01 -3.76 9.82
CA TYR A 110 0.06 -2.90 11.00
C TYR A 110 -0.81 -1.63 10.88
N LEU A 111 -1.49 -1.41 9.73
CA LEU A 111 -2.41 -0.29 9.51
C LEU A 111 -3.83 -0.83 9.38
N ARG A 112 -4.74 -0.30 10.19
CA ARG A 112 -6.12 -0.75 10.27
C ARG A 112 -7.08 0.10 9.47
N GLN A 113 -6.70 1.34 9.18
CA GLN A 113 -7.49 2.32 8.44
C GLN A 113 -6.92 2.49 7.02
N ALA A 114 -7.81 2.84 6.09
CA ALA A 114 -7.44 3.09 4.71
C ALA A 114 -8.25 4.26 4.13
N VAL A 115 -7.80 4.74 2.98
CA VAL A 115 -8.55 5.64 2.12
C VAL A 115 -8.98 4.88 0.89
N TYR A 116 -10.26 4.96 0.58
CA TYR A 116 -10.86 4.51 -0.67
C TYR A 116 -10.77 5.64 -1.69
N ILE A 117 -10.29 5.32 -2.88
CA ILE A 117 -10.11 6.28 -3.97
C ILE A 117 -10.70 5.65 -5.22
N GLU A 118 -11.80 6.16 -5.70
CA GLU A 118 -12.41 5.74 -6.95
C GLU A 118 -11.54 6.21 -8.13
N VAL A 119 -11.40 5.35 -9.16
CA VAL A 119 -10.71 5.73 -10.39
C VAL A 119 -11.73 6.09 -11.45
N ALA A 120 -11.82 7.37 -11.77
CA ALA A 120 -12.81 7.94 -12.70
C ALA A 120 -12.43 7.79 -14.18
N THR A 121 -11.61 6.80 -14.54
CA THR A 121 -11.21 6.59 -15.94
C THR A 121 -12.36 5.99 -16.76
N PRO A 122 -12.78 6.61 -17.86
CA PRO A 122 -13.80 6.05 -18.76
C PRO A 122 -13.35 4.67 -19.26
N GLY A 123 -14.11 3.62 -18.90
CA GLY A 123 -13.83 2.23 -19.32
C GLY A 123 -13.18 1.32 -18.28
N ALA A 124 -12.72 1.79 -17.12
CA ALA A 124 -12.16 0.94 -16.07
C ALA A 124 -13.21 -0.06 -15.55
N GLN A 125 -14.41 0.40 -15.28
CA GLN A 125 -15.51 -0.44 -14.79
C GLN A 125 -16.00 -1.46 -15.83
N THR A 126 -16.02 -1.10 -17.12
CA THR A 126 -16.46 -1.99 -18.20
C THR A 126 -15.41 -3.08 -18.50
N ARG A 127 -14.13 -2.76 -18.37
CA ARG A 127 -13.03 -3.72 -18.55
C ARG A 127 -12.91 -4.72 -17.40
N ALA A 128 -13.17 -4.30 -16.15
CA ALA A 128 -13.20 -5.17 -14.98
C ALA A 128 -14.25 -6.29 -15.13
N ARG A 129 -15.48 -5.94 -15.56
CA ARG A 129 -16.55 -6.92 -15.80
C ARG A 129 -16.25 -7.92 -16.91
N ARG A 130 -15.51 -7.54 -17.95
CA ARG A 130 -15.17 -8.42 -19.07
C ARG A 130 -14.07 -9.42 -18.74
N ARG A 131 -13.19 -9.14 -17.78
CA ARG A 131 -12.04 -10.00 -17.43
C ARG A 131 -12.36 -11.11 -16.42
N LEU A 132 -13.49 -11.07 -15.71
CA LEU A 132 -13.94 -12.18 -14.84
C LEU A 132 -14.20 -13.48 -15.59
N ARG A 133 -14.21 -13.46 -16.94
CA ARG A 133 -14.40 -14.64 -17.80
C ARG A 133 -13.11 -15.34 -18.26
N GLY A 134 -11.94 -14.84 -17.92
CA GLY A 134 -10.67 -15.40 -18.38
C GLY A 134 -9.58 -15.34 -17.33
N PHE A 135 -9.60 -16.27 -16.38
CA PHE A 135 -8.59 -16.42 -15.36
C PHE A 135 -7.24 -16.85 -15.96
N ARG A 136 -6.26 -15.96 -16.05
CA ARG A 136 -4.84 -16.29 -16.28
C ARG A 136 -3.97 -15.64 -15.23
N LEU A 137 -3.44 -16.48 -14.35
CA LEU A 137 -2.66 -16.19 -13.13
C LEU A 137 -1.29 -15.47 -13.32
N ARG A 138 -0.90 -15.06 -14.51
CA ARG A 138 0.50 -14.63 -14.77
C ARG A 138 0.71 -13.15 -15.15
N ALA A 139 -0.30 -12.30 -15.12
CA ALA A 139 -0.18 -10.91 -15.58
C ALA A 139 -0.44 -9.84 -14.50
N GLU A 140 -0.45 -10.22 -13.22
CA GLU A 140 -0.96 -9.37 -12.15
C GLU A 140 0.03 -8.32 -11.60
N MET A 141 1.33 -8.45 -11.93
CA MET A 141 2.37 -7.56 -11.39
C MET A 141 2.63 -6.28 -12.20
N THR A 142 2.02 -6.11 -13.39
CA THR A 142 2.36 -4.99 -14.29
C THR A 142 1.12 -4.27 -14.85
N ARG A 143 -0.01 -4.27 -14.12
CA ARG A 143 -1.17 -3.48 -14.56
C ARG A 143 -0.92 -1.99 -14.30
N PRO A 144 -1.16 -1.11 -15.28
CA PRO A 144 -1.19 0.31 -14.99
C PRO A 144 -2.26 0.58 -13.93
N ALA A 145 -1.91 1.33 -12.92
CA ALA A 145 -2.74 1.60 -11.74
C ALA A 145 -4.07 2.31 -12.10
N THR A 146 -4.13 2.93 -13.27
CA THR A 146 -5.33 3.54 -13.86
C THR A 146 -6.38 2.53 -14.37
N ASP A 147 -6.03 1.25 -14.54
CA ASP A 147 -6.96 0.20 -14.97
C ASP A 147 -7.74 -0.43 -13.81
N SER A 148 -7.44 -0.05 -12.57
CA SER A 148 -8.12 -0.52 -11.36
C SER A 148 -9.41 0.27 -11.13
N PRO A 149 -10.54 -0.36 -10.71
CA PRO A 149 -11.79 0.34 -10.44
C PRO A 149 -11.69 1.30 -9.25
N TYR A 150 -10.89 0.95 -8.28
CA TYR A 150 -10.57 1.79 -7.12
C TYR A 150 -9.22 1.42 -6.52
N TRP A 151 -8.69 2.33 -5.71
CA TRP A 151 -7.51 2.12 -4.89
C TRP A 151 -7.90 2.06 -3.42
N LEU A 152 -7.34 1.12 -2.69
CA LEU A 152 -7.42 1.04 -1.24
C LEU A 152 -6.03 1.25 -0.66
N VAL A 153 -5.78 2.42 -0.11
CA VAL A 153 -4.46 2.83 0.40
C VAL A 153 -4.49 2.92 1.92
N CYS A 154 -3.77 2.02 2.60
CA CYS A 154 -3.62 2.12 4.05
C CYS A 154 -2.79 3.34 4.46
N THR A 155 -3.24 4.05 5.48
CA THR A 155 -2.62 5.26 6.03
C THR A 155 -2.87 5.36 7.52
N ARG A 156 -2.03 6.12 8.24
CA ARG A 156 -2.26 6.47 9.66
C ARG A 156 -3.16 7.68 9.82
N HIS A 157 -3.25 8.51 8.78
CA HIS A 157 -3.99 9.76 8.82
C HIS A 157 -4.97 9.84 7.64
N PRO A 158 -6.06 9.02 7.64
CA PRO A 158 -6.99 8.96 6.51
C PRO A 158 -7.63 10.31 6.19
N ALA A 159 -8.05 11.06 7.20
CA ALA A 159 -8.62 12.40 6.99
C ALA A 159 -7.60 13.38 6.37
N GLY A 160 -6.33 13.31 6.79
CA GLY A 160 -5.25 14.14 6.24
C GLY A 160 -4.97 13.81 4.76
N LEU A 161 -4.96 12.54 4.41
CA LEU A 161 -4.76 12.12 3.01
C LEU A 161 -5.95 12.54 2.13
N VAL A 162 -7.19 12.37 2.60
CA VAL A 162 -8.40 12.83 1.89
C VAL A 162 -8.37 14.34 1.66
N ALA A 163 -8.05 15.12 2.70
CA ALA A 163 -7.96 16.58 2.59
C ALA A 163 -6.87 17.00 1.59
N ALA A 164 -5.71 16.34 1.62
CA ALA A 164 -4.61 16.64 0.69
C ALA A 164 -4.97 16.32 -0.77
N ILE A 165 -5.65 15.21 -1.04
CA ILE A 165 -6.09 14.83 -2.39
C ILE A 165 -7.14 15.85 -2.89
N ASN A 166 -8.14 16.18 -2.07
CA ASN A 166 -9.20 17.12 -2.44
C ASN A 166 -8.64 18.53 -2.65
N GLY A 167 -7.71 18.98 -1.80
CA GLY A 167 -7.04 20.27 -1.95
C GLY A 167 -6.21 20.34 -3.24
N ALA A 168 -5.43 19.31 -3.55
CA ALA A 168 -4.66 19.26 -4.79
C ALA A 168 -5.55 19.24 -6.05
N ARG A 169 -6.71 18.59 -6.00
CA ARG A 169 -7.69 18.60 -7.11
C ARG A 169 -8.31 19.99 -7.30
N ALA A 170 -8.68 20.67 -6.21
CA ALA A 170 -9.23 22.02 -6.28
C ALA A 170 -8.23 23.01 -6.93
N THR A 171 -6.96 22.95 -6.54
CA THR A 171 -5.89 23.80 -7.13
C THR A 171 -5.72 23.51 -8.62
N ALA A 172 -5.68 22.22 -9.02
CA ALA A 172 -5.54 21.86 -10.44
C ALA A 172 -6.72 22.31 -11.30
N GLN A 173 -7.94 22.36 -10.75
CA GLN A 173 -9.13 22.86 -11.45
C GLN A 173 -9.10 24.39 -11.61
N THR A 174 -8.61 25.11 -10.60
CA THR A 174 -8.50 26.56 -10.65
C THR A 174 -7.48 27.03 -11.69
N ASP A 175 -6.32 26.35 -11.76
CA ASP A 175 -5.26 26.66 -12.73
C ASP A 175 -5.73 26.38 -14.18
N GLY A 176 -6.50 25.31 -14.39
CA GLY A 176 -7.09 25.00 -15.69
C GLY A 176 -8.14 26.01 -16.17
N ALA A 177 -8.90 26.61 -15.24
CA ALA A 177 -9.93 27.60 -15.57
C ALA A 177 -9.36 28.99 -15.89
N THR A 178 -8.13 29.29 -15.45
CA THR A 178 -7.50 30.61 -15.68
C THR A 178 -6.75 30.68 -17.02
N MET A 179 -6.49 29.52 -17.66
CA MET A 179 -5.78 29.43 -18.96
C MET A 179 -6.71 29.24 -20.17
N GLY A 180 -8.02 29.20 -20.00
CA GLY A 180 -9.03 29.10 -21.06
C GLY A 180 -9.80 30.41 -21.24
#